data_f74f521a406cbafec7a4af0de586724d
#
_entry.id   f74f521a406cbafec7a4af0de586724d
#
_cell.length_a   1.000
_cell.length_b   1.000
_cell.length_c   1.000
_cell.angle_alpha   90.00
_cell.angle_beta   90.00
_cell.angle_gamma   90.00
#
_symmetry.space_group_name_H-M   'P 1'
#
loop_
_entity.id
_entity.type
_entity.pdbx_description
1 polymer ?
#
loop_
_entity_poly.entity_id
_entity_poly.type
_entity_poly.pdbx_seq_one_letter_code
_entity_poly.pdbx_strand_id
1 'polypeptide(L)'
;MEKPWKEKSWNEKKKAFKIGTFIFLFFVVFTFFQTPEYEKEDLIYKTIVLNENPEFKKNCGGEGGCHYWLELNPETTDLKVFAIDYKYLKHQQFKRNIKIGDKLKIGVIDEIILTLNKDGKEYLQFEKAQFHKQRNRLFSRYLFSTGFVLCIIPLFFNKQPKIKSDGIENEIEFGWILGIGLVVCFLILISTIGLNFISGGEFAE
;
A
#
# COMPACT_ATOMS: atom_id res chain seq x y z
N MET A 1 -11.29 33.31 12.59
CA MET A 1 -11.03 33.00 11.18
C MET A 1 -9.52 32.96 10.96
N GLU A 2 -8.93 31.86 10.46
CA GLU A 2 -7.49 31.84 10.21
C GLU A 2 -7.13 32.70 8.99
N LYS A 3 -5.95 33.36 9.04
CA LYS A 3 -5.44 34.14 7.91
C LYS A 3 -5.19 33.27 6.68
N PRO A 4 -5.52 33.72 5.47
CA PRO A 4 -5.16 33.07 4.24
C PRO A 4 -3.64 32.80 4.17
N TRP A 5 -3.20 31.73 3.51
CA TRP A 5 -1.78 31.34 3.46
C TRP A 5 -0.86 32.48 2.98
N LYS A 6 -1.28 33.24 1.98
CA LYS A 6 -0.50 34.38 1.44
C LYS A 6 -0.25 35.50 2.45
N GLU A 7 -1.15 35.67 3.39
CA GLU A 7 -1.10 36.73 4.42
C GLU A 7 -0.33 36.31 5.68
N LYS A 8 0.04 35.02 5.78
CA LYS A 8 0.82 34.50 6.90
C LYS A 8 2.25 35.03 6.83
N SER A 9 2.79 35.43 7.98
CA SER A 9 4.20 35.78 8.11
C SER A 9 5.11 34.59 7.82
N TRP A 10 6.38 34.84 7.47
CA TRP A 10 7.33 33.75 7.23
C TRP A 10 7.47 32.80 8.41
N ASN A 11 7.44 33.32 9.64
CA ASN A 11 7.50 32.49 10.85
C ASN A 11 6.28 31.59 11.01
N GLU A 12 5.08 32.05 10.63
CA GLU A 12 3.88 31.21 10.64
C GLU A 12 3.94 30.13 9.56
N LYS A 13 4.42 30.49 8.35
CA LYS A 13 4.67 29.53 7.26
C LYS A 13 5.68 28.47 7.69
N LYS A 14 6.81 28.87 8.32
CA LYS A 14 7.81 27.93 8.86
C LYS A 14 7.26 26.97 9.91
N LYS A 15 6.35 27.44 10.80
CA LYS A 15 5.69 26.53 11.76
C LYS A 15 4.89 25.45 11.04
N ALA A 16 4.14 25.80 9.99
CA ALA A 16 3.39 24.85 9.20
C ALA A 16 4.31 23.83 8.50
N PHE A 17 5.42 24.27 7.89
CA PHE A 17 6.42 23.37 7.30
C PHE A 17 7.08 22.45 8.34
N LYS A 18 7.34 22.94 9.54
CA LYS A 18 7.87 22.13 10.64
C LYS A 18 6.90 21.00 11.01
N ILE A 19 5.61 21.33 11.14
CA ILE A 19 4.56 20.30 11.39
C ILE A 19 4.52 19.31 10.23
N GLY A 20 4.49 19.80 8.98
CA GLY A 20 4.53 18.94 7.78
C GLY A 20 5.74 18.02 7.76
N THR A 21 6.93 18.52 8.12
CA THR A 21 8.16 17.71 8.22
C THR A 21 7.98 16.55 9.21
N PHE A 22 7.40 16.79 10.39
CA PHE A 22 7.15 15.72 11.36
C PHE A 22 6.12 14.70 10.86
N ILE A 23 5.05 15.18 10.21
CA ILE A 23 4.01 14.30 9.65
C ILE A 23 4.61 13.38 8.55
N PHE A 24 5.33 13.97 7.59
CA PHE A 24 5.94 13.20 6.52
C PHE A 24 7.03 12.26 7.04
N LEU A 25 7.84 12.69 8.00
CA LEU A 25 8.83 11.82 8.66
C LEU A 25 8.16 10.64 9.33
N PHE A 26 7.07 10.86 10.07
CA PHE A 26 6.30 9.78 10.69
C PHE A 26 5.83 8.77 9.64
N PHE A 27 5.27 9.22 8.51
CA PHE A 27 4.85 8.31 7.46
C PHE A 27 6.01 7.61 6.76
N VAL A 28 7.15 8.28 6.54
CA VAL A 28 8.37 7.63 6.02
C VAL A 28 8.77 6.49 6.95
N VAL A 29 8.93 6.76 8.25
CA VAL A 29 9.29 5.75 9.25
C VAL A 29 8.26 4.63 9.27
N PHE A 30 6.96 4.96 9.25
CA PHE A 30 5.89 3.97 9.24
C PHE A 30 5.97 3.01 8.04
N THR A 31 6.41 3.48 6.85
CA THR A 31 6.57 2.59 5.69
C THR A 31 7.63 1.51 5.86
N PHE A 32 8.56 1.66 6.81
CA PHE A 32 9.54 0.61 7.12
C PHE A 32 8.98 -0.48 8.05
N PHE A 33 7.91 -0.18 8.79
CA PHE A 33 7.20 -1.16 9.63
C PHE A 33 6.04 -1.86 8.92
N GLN A 34 5.80 -1.54 7.63
CA GLN A 34 4.81 -2.26 6.84
C GLN A 34 5.24 -3.73 6.65
N THR A 35 4.25 -4.59 6.44
CA THR A 35 4.40 -6.05 6.30
C THR A 35 5.66 -6.43 5.52
N PRO A 36 6.52 -7.31 6.05
CA PRO A 36 7.73 -7.73 5.38
C PRO A 36 7.43 -8.38 4.02
N GLU A 37 8.39 -8.33 3.12
CA GLU A 37 8.40 -9.18 1.94
C GLU A 37 8.75 -10.58 2.40
N TYR A 38 7.98 -11.55 1.93
CA TYR A 38 8.27 -12.95 2.18
C TYR A 38 8.88 -13.57 0.92
N GLU A 39 9.94 -14.32 1.09
CA GLU A 39 10.48 -15.20 0.06
C GLU A 39 9.85 -16.59 0.20
N LYS A 40 9.95 -17.43 -0.84
CA LYS A 40 9.39 -18.79 -0.77
C LYS A 40 10.07 -19.63 0.31
N GLU A 41 11.31 -19.32 0.59
CA GLU A 41 12.16 -19.95 1.60
C GLU A 41 11.69 -19.68 3.02
N ASP A 42 10.99 -18.55 3.25
CA ASP A 42 10.44 -18.19 4.55
C ASP A 42 9.15 -18.97 4.89
N LEU A 43 8.56 -19.62 3.88
CA LEU A 43 7.27 -20.27 4.02
C LEU A 43 7.37 -21.63 4.70
N ILE A 44 6.50 -21.85 5.67
CA ILE A 44 6.30 -23.17 6.25
C ILE A 44 5.34 -23.96 5.34
N TYR A 45 5.87 -24.97 4.64
CA TYR A 45 5.05 -25.79 3.77
C TYR A 45 4.35 -26.91 4.53
N LYS A 46 3.05 -26.99 4.35
CA LYS A 46 2.19 -28.03 4.94
C LYS A 46 1.33 -28.68 3.85
N THR A 47 0.98 -29.95 4.06
CA THR A 47 -0.05 -30.61 3.26
C THR A 47 -1.28 -30.75 4.13
N ILE A 48 -2.39 -30.22 3.68
CA ILE A 48 -3.67 -30.32 4.36
C ILE A 48 -4.66 -31.12 3.52
N VAL A 49 -5.61 -31.78 4.16
CA VAL A 49 -6.76 -32.41 3.53
C VAL A 49 -7.96 -31.50 3.80
N LEU A 50 -8.73 -31.20 2.77
CA LEU A 50 -9.96 -30.44 2.95
C LEU A 50 -11.05 -31.33 3.53
N ASN A 51 -11.40 -31.08 4.77
CA ASN A 51 -12.47 -31.77 5.46
C ASN A 51 -13.83 -31.09 5.23
N GLU A 52 -13.80 -29.81 4.85
CA GLU A 52 -14.94 -28.94 4.65
C GLU A 52 -14.84 -28.18 3.33
N ASN A 53 -15.94 -27.60 2.88
CA ASN A 53 -15.91 -26.71 1.72
C ASN A 53 -15.17 -25.40 2.06
N PRO A 54 -14.22 -24.96 1.22
CA PRO A 54 -13.59 -23.65 1.41
C PRO A 54 -14.64 -22.54 1.37
N GLU A 55 -14.60 -21.63 2.33
CA GLU A 55 -15.53 -20.52 2.45
C GLU A 55 -14.95 -19.21 1.88
N PHE A 56 -15.64 -18.66 0.88
CA PHE A 56 -15.34 -17.33 0.35
C PHE A 56 -16.12 -16.29 1.16
N LYS A 57 -15.41 -15.55 2.00
CA LYS A 57 -16.02 -14.56 2.90
C LYS A 57 -15.86 -13.15 2.38
N LYS A 58 -16.84 -12.32 2.73
CA LYS A 58 -16.85 -10.89 2.42
C LYS A 58 -17.38 -10.13 3.63
N ASN A 59 -16.68 -9.10 4.01
CA ASN A 59 -17.15 -8.13 5.01
C ASN A 59 -17.12 -6.74 4.39
N CYS A 60 -18.28 -6.11 4.29
CA CYS A 60 -18.46 -4.75 3.78
C CYS A 60 -18.95 -3.87 4.93
N GLY A 61 -18.15 -2.93 5.39
CA GLY A 61 -18.50 -2.03 6.49
C GLY A 61 -17.93 -0.64 6.28
N GLY A 62 -18.77 0.38 6.44
CA GLY A 62 -18.40 1.78 6.47
C GLY A 62 -17.72 2.30 5.21
N GLU A 63 -16.93 3.37 5.36
CA GLU A 63 -16.22 4.06 4.28
C GLU A 63 -15.03 3.27 3.71
N GLY A 64 -14.64 2.15 4.32
CA GLY A 64 -13.46 1.35 3.97
C GLY A 64 -13.64 0.34 2.83
N GLY A 65 -14.84 0.22 2.25
CA GLY A 65 -15.11 -0.75 1.19
C GLY A 65 -15.35 -2.18 1.69
N CYS A 66 -15.15 -3.17 0.80
CA CYS A 66 -15.36 -4.58 1.13
C CYS A 66 -14.02 -5.32 1.26
N HIS A 67 -13.88 -6.10 2.32
CA HIS A 67 -12.77 -7.02 2.53
C HIS A 67 -13.18 -8.43 2.14
N TYR A 68 -12.32 -9.12 1.41
CA TYR A 68 -12.57 -10.47 0.92
C TYR A 68 -11.46 -11.39 1.40
N TRP A 69 -11.83 -12.64 1.76
CA TRP A 69 -10.85 -13.67 2.08
C TRP A 69 -11.41 -15.05 1.82
N LEU A 70 -10.52 -16.04 1.75
CA LEU A 70 -10.83 -17.46 1.65
C LEU A 70 -10.39 -18.13 2.95
N GLU A 71 -11.26 -18.89 3.58
CA GLU A 71 -10.96 -19.78 4.70
C GLU A 71 -10.93 -21.23 4.22
N LEU A 72 -9.88 -21.95 4.62
CA LEU A 72 -9.76 -23.39 4.39
C LEU A 72 -10.02 -24.11 5.70
N ASN A 73 -10.93 -25.09 5.68
CA ASN A 73 -11.37 -25.84 6.88
C ASN A 73 -11.76 -24.89 8.05
N PRO A 74 -12.77 -24.03 7.89
CA PRO A 74 -13.07 -22.95 8.84
C PRO A 74 -13.39 -23.43 10.26
N GLU A 75 -13.88 -24.66 10.42
CA GLU A 75 -14.18 -25.21 11.75
C GLU A 75 -12.94 -25.78 12.47
N THR A 76 -11.87 -26.11 11.72
CA THR A 76 -10.70 -26.81 12.28
C THR A 76 -9.42 -26.01 12.24
N THR A 77 -9.33 -24.98 11.42
CA THR A 77 -8.12 -24.16 11.27
C THR A 77 -8.46 -22.71 10.96
N ASP A 78 -7.62 -21.77 11.44
CA ASP A 78 -7.71 -20.35 11.10
C ASP A 78 -6.95 -19.99 9.81
N LEU A 79 -6.66 -20.96 8.94
CA LEU A 79 -5.90 -20.77 7.70
C LEU A 79 -6.67 -19.95 6.68
N LYS A 80 -6.12 -18.78 6.32
CA LYS A 80 -6.79 -17.79 5.47
C LYS A 80 -5.90 -17.30 4.33
N VAL A 81 -6.50 -17.15 3.14
CA VAL A 81 -5.95 -16.29 2.07
C VAL A 81 -6.57 -14.93 2.20
N PHE A 82 -5.77 -13.90 2.46
CA PHE A 82 -6.29 -12.60 2.89
C PHE A 82 -5.77 -11.43 2.04
N ALA A 83 -6.51 -10.32 2.02
CA ALA A 83 -6.12 -9.05 1.43
C ALA A 83 -5.58 -9.16 -0.02
N ILE A 84 -4.35 -8.72 -0.24
CA ILE A 84 -3.73 -8.70 -1.57
C ILE A 84 -3.58 -10.12 -2.14
N ASP A 85 -3.25 -11.11 -1.30
CA ASP A 85 -3.08 -12.49 -1.74
C ASP A 85 -4.40 -13.04 -2.30
N TYR A 86 -5.54 -12.73 -1.68
CA TYR A 86 -6.86 -13.13 -2.18
C TYR A 86 -7.14 -12.61 -3.60
N LYS A 87 -6.68 -11.40 -3.96
CA LYS A 87 -6.81 -10.84 -5.31
C LYS A 87 -6.09 -11.71 -6.36
N TYR A 88 -5.01 -12.37 -5.97
CA TYR A 88 -4.20 -13.21 -6.85
C TYR A 88 -4.57 -14.70 -6.80
N LEU A 89 -5.67 -15.05 -6.14
CA LEU A 89 -6.27 -16.37 -6.21
C LEU A 89 -6.96 -16.56 -7.56
N LYS A 90 -6.77 -17.69 -8.21
CA LYS A 90 -7.49 -18.09 -9.43
C LYS A 90 -8.89 -18.61 -9.07
N HIS A 91 -9.79 -17.72 -8.69
CA HIS A 91 -11.09 -18.00 -8.06
C HIS A 91 -11.92 -19.05 -8.80
N GLN A 92 -12.18 -18.87 -10.11
CA GLN A 92 -12.99 -19.78 -10.90
C GLN A 92 -12.36 -21.17 -11.00
N GLN A 93 -11.02 -21.24 -11.23
CA GLN A 93 -10.31 -22.49 -11.29
C GLN A 93 -10.29 -23.19 -9.93
N PHE A 94 -10.13 -22.42 -8.85
CA PHE A 94 -10.17 -22.94 -7.49
C PHE A 94 -11.54 -23.56 -7.20
N LYS A 95 -12.63 -22.81 -7.37
CA LYS A 95 -14.00 -23.28 -7.13
C LYS A 95 -14.36 -24.53 -7.95
N ARG A 96 -13.84 -24.63 -9.19
CA ARG A 96 -14.13 -25.77 -10.08
C ARG A 96 -13.35 -27.04 -9.70
N ASN A 97 -12.10 -26.88 -9.30
CA ASN A 97 -11.15 -27.99 -9.21
C ASN A 97 -10.86 -28.43 -7.77
N ILE A 98 -11.24 -27.64 -6.77
CA ILE A 98 -10.94 -27.94 -5.36
C ILE A 98 -12.24 -28.38 -4.67
N LYS A 99 -12.18 -29.55 -4.04
CA LYS A 99 -13.34 -30.19 -3.39
C LYS A 99 -12.93 -30.79 -2.05
N ILE A 100 -13.91 -31.12 -1.23
CA ILE A 100 -13.70 -31.90 0.01
C ILE A 100 -12.94 -33.20 -0.32
N GLY A 101 -12.00 -33.57 0.52
CA GLY A 101 -11.13 -34.72 0.38
C GLY A 101 -9.84 -34.44 -0.40
N ASP A 102 -9.73 -33.29 -1.05
CA ASP A 102 -8.50 -32.93 -1.77
C ASP A 102 -7.33 -32.65 -0.84
N LYS A 103 -6.16 -33.10 -1.29
CA LYS A 103 -4.87 -32.76 -0.63
C LYS A 103 -4.30 -31.50 -1.25
N LEU A 104 -4.11 -30.46 -0.44
CA LEU A 104 -3.52 -29.20 -0.85
C LEU A 104 -2.15 -29.03 -0.21
N LYS A 105 -1.15 -28.66 -1.02
CA LYS A 105 0.13 -28.18 -0.51
C LYS A 105 0.05 -26.68 -0.37
N ILE A 106 0.17 -26.19 0.85
CA ILE A 106 0.11 -24.77 1.19
C ILE A 106 1.43 -24.30 1.79
N GLY A 107 1.81 -23.06 1.50
CA GLY A 107 2.89 -22.36 2.19
C GLY A 107 2.28 -21.26 3.03
N VAL A 108 2.61 -21.25 4.31
CA VAL A 108 2.00 -20.36 5.30
C VAL A 108 3.05 -19.63 6.12
N ILE A 109 2.67 -18.42 6.57
CA ILE A 109 3.35 -17.68 7.64
C ILE A 109 2.24 -17.23 8.60
N ASP A 110 2.40 -17.53 9.87
CA ASP A 110 1.40 -17.26 10.93
C ASP A 110 0.03 -17.75 10.47
N GLU A 111 -0.69 -18.25 10.15
CA GLU A 111 -2.02 -18.66 9.67
C GLU A 111 -2.42 -18.07 8.31
N ILE A 112 -1.55 -17.22 7.70
CA ILE A 112 -1.81 -16.64 6.39
C ILE A 112 -1.26 -17.57 5.30
N ILE A 113 -2.13 -17.98 4.39
CA ILE A 113 -1.75 -18.79 3.23
C ILE A 113 -1.23 -17.86 2.14
N LEU A 114 0.04 -18.07 1.75
CA LEU A 114 0.73 -17.30 0.72
C LEU A 114 0.94 -18.10 -0.57
N THR A 115 0.96 -19.44 -0.48
CA THR A 115 0.95 -20.32 -1.67
C THR A 115 -0.09 -21.42 -1.51
N LEU A 116 -0.72 -21.81 -2.62
CA LEU A 116 -1.73 -22.86 -2.64
C LEU A 116 -1.60 -23.67 -3.92
N ASN A 117 -1.28 -24.95 -3.76
CA ASN A 117 -1.01 -25.87 -4.87
C ASN A 117 -1.80 -27.18 -4.69
N LYS A 118 -2.31 -27.71 -5.81
CA LYS A 118 -2.87 -29.06 -5.90
C LYS A 118 -2.33 -29.72 -7.15
N ASP A 119 -1.77 -30.92 -7.01
CA ASP A 119 -1.26 -31.75 -8.12
C ASP A 119 -0.28 -30.97 -9.03
N GLY A 120 0.62 -30.16 -8.42
CA GLY A 120 1.59 -29.32 -9.14
C GLY A 120 1.04 -28.05 -9.76
N LYS A 121 -0.27 -27.82 -9.66
CA LYS A 121 -0.91 -26.60 -10.19
C LYS A 121 -1.05 -25.54 -9.09
N GLU A 122 -0.51 -24.35 -9.38
CA GLU A 122 -0.61 -23.19 -8.49
C GLU A 122 -1.97 -22.48 -8.67
N TYR A 123 -2.68 -22.29 -7.56
CA TYR A 123 -3.94 -21.55 -7.50
C TYR A 123 -3.79 -20.15 -6.93
N LEU A 124 -2.79 -19.91 -6.08
CA LEU A 124 -2.46 -18.60 -5.53
C LEU A 124 -1.13 -18.13 -6.12
N GLN A 125 -1.16 -17.00 -6.86
CA GLN A 125 -0.01 -16.47 -7.61
C GLN A 125 0.90 -15.68 -6.67
N PHE A 126 1.72 -16.38 -5.89
CA PHE A 126 2.60 -15.81 -4.87
C PHE A 126 3.45 -14.65 -5.40
N GLU A 127 4.20 -14.87 -6.48
CA GLU A 127 5.11 -13.86 -7.05
C GLU A 127 4.39 -12.56 -7.41
N LYS A 128 3.20 -12.67 -8.00
CA LYS A 128 2.41 -11.49 -8.37
C LYS A 128 1.88 -10.74 -7.13
N ALA A 129 1.48 -11.48 -6.09
CA ALA A 129 1.04 -10.88 -4.84
C ALA A 129 2.18 -10.15 -4.14
N GLN A 130 3.37 -10.75 -4.05
CA GLN A 130 4.55 -10.13 -3.44
C GLN A 130 5.02 -8.91 -4.24
N PHE A 131 5.08 -9.02 -5.56
CA PHE A 131 5.41 -7.89 -6.44
C PHE A 131 4.44 -6.70 -6.27
N HIS A 132 3.14 -6.99 -6.09
CA HIS A 132 2.15 -5.95 -5.82
C HIS A 132 2.40 -5.26 -4.47
N LYS A 133 2.67 -6.04 -3.40
CA LYS A 133 2.97 -5.52 -2.06
C LYS A 133 4.23 -4.63 -2.09
N GLN A 134 5.29 -5.12 -2.72
CA GLN A 134 6.55 -4.38 -2.89
C GLN A 134 6.33 -3.05 -3.59
N ARG A 135 5.59 -3.07 -4.69
CA ARG A 135 5.32 -1.88 -5.50
C ARG A 135 4.55 -0.81 -4.72
N ASN A 136 3.51 -1.19 -3.99
CA ASN A 136 2.73 -0.27 -3.17
C ASN A 136 3.59 0.36 -2.06
N ARG A 137 4.49 -0.41 -1.47
CA ARG A 137 5.43 0.07 -0.45
C ARG A 137 6.43 1.07 -1.02
N LEU A 138 7.04 0.76 -2.17
CA LEU A 138 7.95 1.68 -2.85
C LEU A 138 7.25 2.99 -3.22
N PHE A 139 6.03 2.91 -3.74
CA PHE A 139 5.21 4.07 -4.02
C PHE A 139 5.06 4.98 -2.78
N SER A 140 4.64 4.41 -1.66
CA SER A 140 4.46 5.16 -0.41
C SER A 140 5.76 5.77 0.10
N ARG A 141 6.87 5.01 0.04
CA ARG A 141 8.20 5.49 0.46
C ARG A 141 8.65 6.71 -0.36
N TYR A 142 8.56 6.63 -1.68
CA TYR A 142 8.95 7.74 -2.54
C TYR A 142 8.07 8.96 -2.35
N LEU A 143 6.75 8.78 -2.26
CA LEU A 143 5.81 9.88 -2.07
C LEU A 143 6.05 10.62 -0.75
N PHE A 144 6.13 9.88 0.36
CA PHE A 144 6.35 10.49 1.68
C PHE A 144 7.76 11.08 1.84
N SER A 145 8.79 10.44 1.27
CA SER A 145 10.16 10.99 1.28
C SER A 145 10.24 12.29 0.49
N THR A 146 9.56 12.39 -0.65
CA THR A 146 9.49 13.64 -1.42
C THR A 146 8.80 14.74 -0.60
N GLY A 147 7.66 14.44 0.05
CA GLY A 147 6.98 15.37 0.93
C GLY A 147 7.86 15.84 2.09
N PHE A 148 8.61 14.91 2.70
CA PHE A 148 9.58 15.23 3.76
C PHE A 148 10.65 16.22 3.29
N VAL A 149 11.30 15.92 2.16
CA VAL A 149 12.33 16.80 1.59
C VAL A 149 11.77 18.18 1.24
N LEU A 150 10.61 18.25 0.60
CA LEU A 150 9.98 19.52 0.25
C LEU A 150 9.55 20.34 1.47
N CYS A 151 9.19 19.70 2.58
CA CYS A 151 8.86 20.39 3.83
C CYS A 151 10.09 20.86 4.61
N ILE A 152 11.23 20.15 4.52
CA ILE A 152 12.42 20.51 5.29
C ILE A 152 13.18 21.67 4.64
N ILE A 153 13.19 21.79 3.32
CA ILE A 153 13.91 22.84 2.58
C ILE A 153 13.59 24.25 3.10
N PRO A 154 12.33 24.68 3.28
CA PRO A 154 11.99 26.02 3.77
C PRO A 154 12.54 26.32 5.16
N LEU A 155 12.82 25.29 5.97
CA LEU A 155 13.30 25.49 7.35
C LEU A 155 14.73 26.02 7.41
N PHE A 156 15.53 25.83 6.37
CA PHE A 156 16.91 26.34 6.30
C PHE A 156 16.97 27.84 6.01
N PHE A 157 15.88 28.47 5.58
CA PHE A 157 15.88 29.89 5.28
C PHE A 157 15.42 30.72 6.49
N ASN A 158 16.23 31.70 6.92
CA ASN A 158 15.84 32.61 7.99
C ASN A 158 14.75 33.62 7.58
N LYS A 159 14.78 34.03 6.30
CA LYS A 159 13.79 34.91 5.68
C LYS A 159 13.22 34.23 4.44
N GLN A 160 12.00 34.60 4.03
CA GLN A 160 11.41 34.08 2.80
C GLN A 160 12.32 34.46 1.60
N PRO A 161 12.84 33.50 0.86
CA PRO A 161 13.70 33.78 -0.28
C PRO A 161 12.91 34.53 -1.36
N LYS A 162 13.63 35.38 -2.11
CA LYS A 162 13.09 36.14 -3.21
C LYS A 162 13.81 35.82 -4.50
N ILE A 163 13.10 35.77 -5.60
CA ILE A 163 13.65 35.67 -6.95
C ILE A 163 13.45 37.01 -7.63
N LYS A 164 14.50 37.54 -8.22
CA LYS A 164 14.44 38.75 -9.03
C LYS A 164 14.25 38.37 -10.50
N SER A 165 13.09 38.69 -11.07
CA SER A 165 12.80 38.53 -12.48
C SER A 165 12.33 39.87 -13.04
N ASP A 166 12.92 40.31 -14.15
CA ASP A 166 12.59 41.54 -14.86
C ASP A 166 12.54 42.80 -13.96
N GLY A 167 13.46 42.87 -12.99
CA GLY A 167 13.51 43.98 -12.05
C GLY A 167 12.53 43.91 -10.88
N ILE A 168 11.62 42.92 -10.86
CA ILE A 168 10.62 42.71 -9.81
C ILE A 168 11.12 41.63 -8.86
N GLU A 169 11.08 41.89 -7.55
CA GLU A 169 11.38 40.90 -6.53
C GLU A 169 10.09 40.16 -6.13
N ASN A 170 10.04 38.87 -6.45
CA ASN A 170 8.93 37.99 -6.08
C ASN A 170 9.36 37.04 -4.95
N GLU A 171 8.53 36.90 -3.93
CA GLU A 171 8.75 35.91 -2.86
C GLU A 171 8.47 34.49 -3.35
N ILE A 172 9.37 33.55 -2.95
CA ILE A 172 9.18 32.12 -3.28
C ILE A 172 8.06 31.56 -2.38
N GLU A 173 6.99 31.13 -3.01
CA GLU A 173 5.85 30.49 -2.33
C GLU A 173 6.06 28.97 -2.20
N PHE A 174 6.77 28.55 -1.16
CA PHE A 174 7.05 27.12 -0.90
C PHE A 174 5.81 26.24 -0.76
N GLY A 175 4.66 26.80 -0.37
CA GLY A 175 3.40 26.05 -0.32
C GLY A 175 2.98 25.55 -1.71
N TRP A 176 3.15 26.38 -2.76
CA TRP A 176 2.91 25.99 -4.13
C TRP A 176 3.93 24.97 -4.63
N ILE A 177 5.22 25.15 -4.27
CA ILE A 177 6.29 24.20 -4.63
C ILE A 177 6.00 22.82 -4.02
N LEU A 178 5.58 22.77 -2.76
CA LEU A 178 5.17 21.54 -2.10
C LEU A 178 3.98 20.88 -2.82
N GLY A 179 2.93 21.66 -3.09
CA GLY A 179 1.74 21.14 -3.77
C GLY A 179 2.05 20.58 -5.16
N ILE A 180 2.70 21.40 -6.00
CA ILE A 180 3.08 21.00 -7.37
C ILE A 180 4.07 19.82 -7.32
N GLY A 181 5.08 19.88 -6.45
CA GLY A 181 6.08 18.82 -6.31
C GLY A 181 5.47 17.48 -5.93
N LEU A 182 4.51 17.46 -5.00
CA LEU A 182 3.79 16.24 -4.64
C LEU A 182 2.91 15.72 -5.79
N VAL A 183 2.21 16.60 -6.51
CA VAL A 183 1.41 16.19 -7.67
C VAL A 183 2.30 15.60 -8.77
N VAL A 184 3.40 16.26 -9.11
CA VAL A 184 4.34 15.76 -10.11
C VAL A 184 4.95 14.42 -9.67
N CYS A 185 5.40 14.32 -8.42
CA CYS A 185 5.88 13.06 -7.85
C CYS A 185 4.82 11.95 -7.96
N PHE A 186 3.59 12.23 -7.58
CA PHE A 186 2.48 11.29 -7.67
C PHE A 186 2.22 10.81 -9.09
N LEU A 187 2.21 11.73 -10.08
CA LEU A 187 2.04 11.38 -11.49
C LEU A 187 3.21 10.52 -12.03
N ILE A 188 4.45 10.86 -11.67
CA ILE A 188 5.62 10.05 -12.03
C ILE A 188 5.51 8.66 -11.41
N LEU A 189 5.15 8.56 -10.13
CA LEU A 189 5.02 7.27 -9.46
C LEU A 189 3.89 6.43 -10.06
N ILE A 190 2.77 7.03 -10.45
CA ILE A 190 1.71 6.31 -11.18
C ILE A 190 2.21 5.78 -12.51
N SER A 191 2.93 6.58 -13.28
CA SER A 191 3.41 6.18 -14.60
C SER A 191 4.51 5.13 -14.55
N THR A 192 5.37 5.14 -13.53
CA THR A 192 6.54 4.25 -13.42
C THR A 192 6.25 2.99 -12.61
N ILE A 193 5.65 3.16 -11.44
CA ILE A 193 5.36 2.06 -10.50
C ILE A 193 3.95 1.51 -10.78
N GLY A 194 3.02 2.36 -11.18
CA GLY A 194 1.59 2.07 -11.34
C GLY A 194 0.87 1.95 -10.01
N LEU A 195 -0.32 2.48 -9.91
CA LEU A 195 -1.22 2.21 -8.80
C LEU A 195 -2.20 1.13 -9.23
N ASN A 196 -2.03 -0.07 -8.66
CA ASN A 196 -3.12 -1.01 -8.61
C ASN A 196 -3.90 -0.75 -7.32
N PHE A 197 -4.76 0.26 -7.36
CA PHE A 197 -5.78 0.34 -6.33
C PHE A 197 -6.53 -0.99 -6.31
N ILE A 198 -6.70 -1.55 -5.13
CA ILE A 198 -7.67 -2.62 -4.93
C ILE A 198 -9.03 -1.92 -5.06
N SER A 199 -9.48 -1.71 -6.31
CA SER A 199 -10.88 -1.37 -6.52
C SER A 199 -11.67 -2.57 -6.04
N GLY A 200 -12.50 -2.38 -5.03
CA GLY A 200 -13.30 -3.45 -4.41
C GLY A 200 -14.33 -4.11 -5.34
N GLY A 201 -14.19 -3.96 -6.66
CA GLY A 201 -15.13 -4.43 -7.66
C GLY A 201 -14.56 -5.37 -8.74
N GLU A 202 -13.23 -5.47 -8.87
CA GLU A 202 -12.64 -6.34 -9.91
C GLU A 202 -12.07 -7.64 -9.34
N PHE A 203 -12.89 -8.40 -8.66
CA PHE A 203 -12.67 -9.83 -8.64
C PHE A 203 -13.35 -10.36 -9.91
N ALA A 204 -12.57 -10.45 -10.99
CA ALA A 204 -13.05 -11.00 -12.25
C ALA A 204 -13.78 -12.31 -11.98
N GLU A 205 -15.04 -12.32 -12.33
CA GLU A 205 -15.91 -13.48 -12.36
C GLU A 205 -15.29 -14.65 -13.14
#